data_61ee5c3660d2cfdaced00b68f9cd32a9
#
_entry.id   61ee5c3660d2cfdaced00b68f9cd32a9
#
_cell.length_a   1.000
_cell.length_b   1.000
_cell.length_c   1.000
_cell.angle_alpha   90.00
_cell.angle_beta   90.00
_cell.angle_gamma   90.00
#
_symmetry.space_group_name_H-M   'P 1'
#
loop_
_entity.id
_entity.type
_entity.pdbx_description
1 polymer ?
#
loop_
_entity_poly.entity_id
_entity_poly.type
_entity_poly.pdbx_seq_one_letter_code
_entity_poly.pdbx_strand_id
1 'polypeptide(L)'
;LEGPDCAGKTTLATALKGKLTDYLYIHHGQYKHAYKPHLESLKLDSVIIDRHWPSELIYSTIFRGGPAYNINQMEQLARKDVNNKFILCLPPKAKVLSRFEERRKDGDEDFDSVGRVYDAYVLLKNMFPYFVIFNYAEENTDEFIKKEIYGQK
;
A
#
# COMPACT_ATOMS: atom_id res chain seq x y z
N LEU A 1 3.95 -1.91 -1.84
CA LEU A 1 3.56 -1.54 -0.47
C LEU A 1 2.25 -0.78 -0.48
N GLU A 2 1.29 -1.22 0.30
CA GLU A 2 -0.05 -0.67 0.37
C GLU A 2 -0.45 -0.35 1.82
N GLY A 3 -1.51 0.42 2.01
CA GLY A 3 -2.08 0.73 3.32
C GLY A 3 -2.47 2.20 3.50
N PRO A 4 -3.26 2.53 4.53
CA PRO A 4 -3.67 3.89 4.83
C PRO A 4 -2.50 4.79 5.22
N ASP A 5 -2.74 6.09 5.32
CA ASP A 5 -1.74 7.00 5.86
C ASP A 5 -1.44 6.66 7.33
N CYS A 6 -0.26 6.98 7.77
CA CYS A 6 0.24 6.63 9.13
C CYS A 6 0.34 5.13 9.45
N ALA A 7 0.16 4.22 8.47
CA ALA A 7 0.27 2.77 8.67
C ALA A 7 1.71 2.22 8.63
N GLY A 8 2.73 3.06 8.52
CA GLY A 8 4.13 2.63 8.55
C GLY A 8 4.76 2.31 7.18
N LYS A 9 4.07 2.56 6.06
CA LYS A 9 4.59 2.31 4.68
C LYS A 9 5.96 2.92 4.45
N THR A 10 6.13 4.21 4.74
CA THR A 10 7.40 4.93 4.52
C THR A 10 8.54 4.34 5.33
N THR A 11 8.27 3.94 6.57
CA THR A 11 9.27 3.28 7.42
C THR A 11 9.73 1.96 6.82
N LEU A 12 8.77 1.11 6.42
CA LEU A 12 9.06 -0.17 5.77
C LEU A 12 9.77 0.04 4.42
N ALA A 13 9.31 0.99 3.60
CA ALA A 13 9.94 1.32 2.31
C ALA A 13 11.40 1.75 2.48
N THR A 14 11.69 2.59 3.47
CA THR A 14 13.06 3.03 3.78
C THR A 14 13.95 1.86 4.19
N ALA A 15 13.45 0.97 5.04
CA ALA A 15 14.18 -0.21 5.47
C ALA A 15 14.44 -1.19 4.30
N LEU A 16 13.44 -1.41 3.44
CA LEU A 16 13.58 -2.24 2.23
C LEU A 16 14.62 -1.66 1.26
N LYS A 17 14.58 -0.35 1.00
CA LYS A 17 15.59 0.33 0.16
C LYS A 17 17.02 0.17 0.70
N GLY A 18 17.19 0.23 2.01
CA GLY A 18 18.50 0.03 2.64
C GLY A 18 19.02 -1.41 2.53
N LYS A 19 18.15 -2.40 2.37
CA LYS A 19 18.49 -3.83 2.29
C LYS A 19 18.49 -4.39 0.87
N LEU A 20 17.69 -3.83 -0.01
CA LEU A 20 17.53 -4.22 -1.43
C LEU A 20 18.14 -3.12 -2.31
N THR A 21 19.45 -2.92 -2.22
CA THR A 21 20.17 -1.80 -2.85
C THR A 21 20.09 -1.79 -4.37
N ASP A 22 19.90 -2.96 -4.98
CA ASP A 22 19.80 -3.12 -6.44
C ASP A 22 18.35 -2.96 -6.95
N TYR A 23 17.40 -2.69 -6.04
CA TYR A 23 16.01 -2.51 -6.39
C TYR A 23 15.67 -1.04 -6.67
N LEU A 24 14.98 -0.81 -7.79
CA LEU A 24 14.41 0.50 -8.09
C LEU A 24 13.25 0.79 -7.13
N TYR A 25 13.21 2.00 -6.58
CA TYR A 25 12.07 2.45 -5.78
C TYR A 25 11.17 3.38 -6.60
N ILE A 26 9.88 3.04 -6.66
CA ILE A 26 8.86 3.84 -7.33
C ILE A 26 7.76 4.16 -6.31
N HIS A 27 7.47 5.45 -6.14
CA HIS A 27 6.28 5.90 -5.43
C HIS A 27 5.24 6.38 -6.43
N HIS A 28 4.08 5.73 -6.47
CA HIS A 28 2.97 6.20 -7.28
C HIS A 28 2.14 7.23 -6.50
N GLY A 29 2.08 8.44 -7.05
CA GLY A 29 1.19 9.49 -6.58
C GLY A 29 -0.18 9.41 -7.25
N GLN A 30 -0.92 10.51 -7.17
CA GLN A 30 -2.18 10.67 -7.88
C GLN A 30 -1.94 10.93 -9.36
N TYR A 31 -2.55 10.15 -10.23
CA TYR A 31 -2.49 10.31 -11.68
C TYR A 31 -3.86 10.65 -12.26
N LYS A 32 -3.88 11.49 -13.29
CA LYS A 32 -5.09 11.72 -14.09
C LYS A 32 -5.54 10.44 -14.82
N HIS A 33 -4.57 9.61 -15.25
CA HIS A 33 -4.78 8.33 -15.92
C HIS A 33 -3.83 7.29 -15.32
N ALA A 34 -4.24 6.70 -14.20
CA ALA A 34 -3.39 5.82 -13.38
C ALA A 34 -3.12 4.44 -14.00
N TYR A 35 -3.99 3.95 -14.90
CA TYR A 35 -3.86 2.58 -15.42
C TYR A 35 -2.53 2.29 -16.10
N LYS A 36 -2.10 3.17 -17.03
CA LYS A 36 -0.87 2.95 -17.78
C LYS A 36 0.39 2.97 -16.90
N PRO A 37 0.64 3.96 -16.03
CA PRO A 37 1.77 3.93 -15.11
C PRO A 37 1.80 2.67 -14.22
N HIS A 38 0.66 2.24 -13.71
CA HIS A 38 0.57 1.06 -12.87
C HIS A 38 0.86 -0.22 -13.66
N LEU A 39 0.35 -0.34 -14.88
CA LEU A 39 0.63 -1.49 -15.74
C LEU A 39 2.11 -1.58 -16.13
N GLU A 40 2.76 -0.44 -16.42
CA GLU A 40 4.17 -0.40 -16.79
C GLU A 40 5.07 -0.76 -15.61
N SER A 41 4.78 -0.30 -14.39
CA SER A 41 5.59 -0.64 -13.22
C SER A 41 5.55 -2.13 -12.86
N LEU A 42 4.48 -2.85 -13.20
CA LEU A 42 4.37 -4.31 -13.01
C LEU A 42 5.22 -5.14 -14.00
N LYS A 43 5.82 -4.50 -15.01
CA LYS A 43 6.72 -5.16 -15.96
C LYS A 43 8.18 -5.09 -15.54
N LEU A 44 8.48 -4.31 -14.52
CA LEU A 44 9.83 -4.11 -14.03
C LEU A 44 10.24 -5.24 -13.10
N ASP A 45 11.47 -5.72 -13.28
CA ASP A 45 12.12 -6.62 -12.35
C ASP A 45 12.80 -5.82 -11.23
N SER A 46 12.97 -6.43 -10.06
CA SER A 46 13.71 -5.86 -8.93
C SER A 46 13.22 -4.43 -8.56
N VAL A 47 11.94 -4.30 -8.28
CA VAL A 47 11.32 -3.01 -7.96
C VAL A 47 10.59 -3.04 -6.61
N ILE A 48 10.71 -1.96 -5.86
CA ILE A 48 9.88 -1.67 -4.68
C ILE A 48 8.87 -0.61 -5.09
N ILE A 49 7.60 -0.98 -5.15
CA ILE A 49 6.51 -0.07 -5.51
C ILE A 49 5.78 0.37 -4.23
N ASP A 50 5.78 1.66 -3.94
CA ASP A 50 5.03 2.27 -2.85
C ASP A 50 3.78 2.94 -3.41
N ARG A 51 2.63 2.40 -3.06
CA ARG A 51 1.29 2.60 -3.62
C ARG A 51 1.17 2.11 -5.07
N HIS A 52 0.08 1.43 -5.33
CA HIS A 52 -0.24 0.91 -6.65
C HIS A 52 -1.75 0.94 -6.88
N TRP A 53 -2.28 0.07 -7.73
CA TRP A 53 -3.71 0.03 -8.07
C TRP A 53 -4.65 -0.08 -6.85
N PRO A 54 -4.31 -0.77 -5.73
CA PRO A 54 -5.20 -0.80 -4.57
C PRO A 54 -5.39 0.58 -3.93
N SER A 55 -4.29 1.31 -3.73
CA SER A 55 -4.36 2.70 -3.24
C SER A 55 -5.18 3.57 -4.19
N GLU A 56 -4.90 3.52 -5.48
CA GLU A 56 -5.60 4.35 -6.46
C GLU A 56 -7.10 4.04 -6.48
N LEU A 57 -7.48 2.76 -6.43
CA LEU A 57 -8.89 2.35 -6.38
C LEU A 57 -9.59 2.91 -5.13
N ILE A 58 -8.98 2.77 -3.95
CA ILE A 58 -9.55 3.20 -2.68
C ILE A 58 -9.70 4.73 -2.65
N TYR A 59 -8.61 5.46 -2.94
CA TYR A 59 -8.61 6.92 -2.86
C TYR A 59 -9.48 7.57 -3.95
N SER A 60 -9.53 7.01 -5.15
CA SER A 60 -10.41 7.52 -6.20
C SER A 60 -11.88 7.33 -5.84
N THR A 61 -12.22 6.20 -5.24
CA THR A 61 -13.60 5.92 -4.82
C THR A 61 -14.05 6.81 -3.68
N ILE A 62 -13.18 7.02 -2.69
CA ILE A 62 -13.53 7.79 -1.48
C ILE A 62 -13.54 9.30 -1.75
N PHE A 63 -12.56 9.83 -2.50
CA PHE A 63 -12.31 11.26 -2.60
C PHE A 63 -12.56 11.88 -3.97
N ARG A 64 -12.67 11.07 -5.04
CA ARG A 64 -12.73 11.57 -6.42
C ARG A 64 -13.99 11.14 -7.18
N GLY A 65 -14.97 10.61 -6.48
CA GLY A 65 -16.31 10.33 -7.02
C GLY A 65 -16.43 9.03 -7.81
N GLY A 66 -15.44 8.15 -7.79
CA GLY A 66 -15.54 6.84 -8.40
C GLY A 66 -14.18 6.15 -8.63
N PRO A 67 -14.21 4.87 -9.01
CA PRO A 67 -13.00 4.10 -9.22
C PRO A 67 -12.19 4.62 -10.41
N ALA A 68 -10.86 4.63 -10.26
CA ALA A 68 -9.92 5.05 -11.30
C ALA A 68 -9.84 4.08 -12.48
N TYR A 69 -10.37 2.87 -12.33
CA TYR A 69 -10.29 1.78 -13.30
C TYR A 69 -11.67 1.21 -13.63
N ASN A 70 -11.84 0.83 -14.89
CA ASN A 70 -12.93 -0.06 -15.22
C ASN A 70 -12.60 -1.52 -14.79
N ILE A 71 -13.60 -2.39 -14.77
CA ILE A 71 -13.45 -3.76 -14.25
C ILE A 71 -12.39 -4.57 -15.01
N ASN A 72 -12.30 -4.40 -16.33
CA ASN A 72 -11.33 -5.13 -17.16
C ASN A 72 -9.88 -4.67 -16.83
N GLN A 73 -9.69 -3.38 -16.63
CA GLN A 73 -8.38 -2.83 -16.22
C GLN A 73 -7.97 -3.34 -14.85
N MET A 74 -8.91 -3.38 -13.90
CA MET A 74 -8.64 -3.89 -12.55
C MET A 74 -8.28 -5.37 -12.57
N GLU A 75 -9.00 -6.19 -13.35
CA GLU A 75 -8.65 -7.60 -13.53
C GLU A 75 -7.27 -7.81 -14.14
N GLN A 76 -6.90 -7.00 -15.12
CA GLN A 76 -5.56 -7.10 -15.74
C GLN A 76 -4.45 -6.75 -14.76
N LEU A 77 -4.62 -5.71 -13.96
CA LEU A 77 -3.65 -5.35 -12.92
C LEU A 77 -3.55 -6.46 -11.86
N ALA A 78 -4.68 -6.93 -11.33
CA ALA A 78 -4.71 -7.98 -10.32
C ALA A 78 -4.10 -9.30 -10.81
N ARG A 79 -4.32 -9.70 -12.07
CA ARG A 79 -3.71 -10.91 -12.64
C ARG A 79 -2.20 -10.81 -12.80
N LYS A 80 -1.66 -9.64 -13.10
CA LYS A 80 -0.22 -9.42 -13.21
C LYS A 80 0.47 -9.37 -11.86
N ASP A 81 -0.27 -9.03 -10.82
CA ASP A 81 0.24 -8.93 -9.45
C ASP A 81 0.52 -10.27 -8.77
N VAL A 82 -0.02 -11.39 -9.29
CA VAL A 82 0.13 -12.71 -8.65
C VAL A 82 1.58 -13.18 -8.50
N ASN A 83 2.50 -12.63 -9.29
CA ASN A 83 3.92 -12.91 -9.21
C ASN A 83 4.68 -11.94 -8.28
N ASN A 84 4.00 -10.94 -7.74
CA ASN A 84 4.58 -9.91 -6.90
C ASN A 84 4.21 -10.15 -5.43
N LYS A 85 5.12 -9.81 -4.52
CA LYS A 85 4.79 -9.83 -3.10
C LYS A 85 4.04 -8.55 -2.74
N PHE A 86 2.78 -8.67 -2.43
CA PHE A 86 1.94 -7.56 -1.96
C PHE A 86 2.01 -7.43 -0.45
N ILE A 87 2.56 -6.34 0.03
CA ILE A 87 2.67 -6.05 1.46
C ILE A 87 1.66 -4.96 1.82
N LEU A 88 0.71 -5.31 2.66
CA LEU A 88 -0.29 -4.38 3.20
C LEU A 88 0.10 -3.98 4.63
N CYS A 89 0.51 -2.73 4.80
CA CYS A 89 0.76 -2.14 6.10
C CYS A 89 -0.60 -1.85 6.77
N LEU A 90 -0.98 -2.68 7.74
CA LEU A 90 -2.30 -2.60 8.38
C LEU A 90 -2.20 -2.86 9.90
N PRO A 91 -1.57 -1.95 10.65
CA PRO A 91 -1.58 -2.02 12.11
C PRO A 91 -2.99 -1.76 12.65
N PRO A 92 -3.27 -1.96 13.94
CA PRO A 92 -4.59 -1.69 14.52
C PRO A 92 -5.10 -0.29 14.21
N LYS A 93 -6.38 -0.16 13.84
CA LYS A 93 -7.02 1.11 13.42
C LYS A 93 -6.77 2.24 14.42
N ALA A 94 -6.88 1.97 15.71
CA ALA A 94 -6.64 2.95 16.76
C ALA A 94 -5.21 3.54 16.70
N LYS A 95 -4.20 2.72 16.34
CA LYS A 95 -2.81 3.19 16.17
C LYS A 95 -2.65 4.09 14.96
N VAL A 96 -3.32 3.78 13.86
CA VAL A 96 -3.31 4.62 12.65
C VAL A 96 -3.94 5.97 12.95
N LEU A 97 -5.11 5.97 13.57
CA LEU A 97 -5.84 7.18 13.88
C LEU A 97 -5.10 8.08 14.89
N SER A 98 -4.51 7.49 15.94
CA SER A 98 -3.69 8.25 16.91
C SER A 98 -2.49 8.90 16.22
N ARG A 99 -1.76 8.17 15.39
CA ARG A 99 -0.62 8.73 14.64
C ARG A 99 -1.03 9.79 13.62
N PHE A 100 -2.19 9.62 13.01
CA PHE A 100 -2.72 10.63 12.10
C PHE A 100 -3.00 11.93 12.85
N GLU A 101 -3.69 11.88 13.99
CA GLU A 101 -3.99 13.06 14.82
C GLU A 101 -2.73 13.77 15.30
N GLU A 102 -1.68 13.01 15.71
CA GLU A 102 -0.39 13.56 16.13
C GLU A 102 0.36 14.30 15.00
N ARG A 103 0.10 13.96 13.75
CA ARG A 103 0.80 14.50 12.56
C ARG A 103 -0.03 15.45 11.74
N ARG A 104 -1.32 15.52 12.05
CA ARG A 104 -2.28 16.33 11.30
C ARG A 104 -1.84 17.79 11.24
N LYS A 105 -1.92 18.34 10.02
CA LYS A 105 -1.72 19.77 9.75
C LYS A 105 -3.00 20.38 9.25
N ASP A 106 -3.10 21.69 9.32
CA ASP A 106 -4.22 22.41 8.75
C ASP A 106 -4.32 22.11 7.24
N GLY A 107 -5.49 21.68 6.80
CA GLY A 107 -5.75 21.27 5.41
C GLY A 107 -5.55 19.78 5.11
N ASP A 108 -5.11 18.97 6.06
CA ASP A 108 -5.08 17.52 5.92
C ASP A 108 -6.51 16.93 5.88
N GLU A 109 -6.59 15.68 5.43
CA GLU A 109 -7.83 14.89 5.45
C GLU A 109 -8.45 14.91 6.86
N ASP A 110 -9.77 14.79 6.93
CA ASP A 110 -10.43 14.65 8.20
C ASP A 110 -10.25 13.23 8.79
N PHE A 111 -10.47 13.12 10.09
CA PHE A 111 -10.31 11.88 10.83
C PHE A 111 -11.22 10.75 10.33
N ASP A 112 -12.45 11.09 9.93
CA ASP A 112 -13.43 10.14 9.41
C ASP A 112 -12.98 9.58 8.05
N SER A 113 -12.38 10.40 7.20
CA SER A 113 -11.84 9.99 5.91
C SER A 113 -10.71 8.98 6.07
N VAL A 114 -9.79 9.18 7.01
CA VAL A 114 -8.72 8.21 7.32
C VAL A 114 -9.30 6.89 7.83
N GLY A 115 -10.34 6.96 8.67
CA GLY A 115 -11.07 5.79 9.13
C GLY A 115 -11.72 5.01 8.00
N ARG A 116 -12.34 5.69 7.04
CA ARG A 116 -12.95 5.07 5.84
C ARG A 116 -11.92 4.42 4.93
N VAL A 117 -10.78 5.07 4.72
CA VAL A 117 -9.65 4.49 3.96
C VAL A 117 -9.14 3.22 4.64
N TYR A 118 -8.97 3.24 5.96
CA TYR A 118 -8.56 2.05 6.71
C TYR A 118 -9.55 0.89 6.51
N ASP A 119 -10.85 1.14 6.66
CA ASP A 119 -11.88 0.12 6.51
C ASP A 119 -11.93 -0.44 5.07
N ALA A 120 -11.68 0.40 4.06
CA ALA A 120 -11.57 -0.05 2.67
C ALA A 120 -10.38 -1.00 2.46
N TYR A 121 -9.23 -0.76 3.11
CA TYR A 121 -8.11 -1.71 3.07
C TYR A 121 -8.41 -3.02 3.80
N VAL A 122 -9.18 -3.00 4.88
CA VAL A 122 -9.64 -4.22 5.56
C VAL A 122 -10.54 -5.05 4.62
N LEU A 123 -11.46 -4.41 3.91
CA LEU A 123 -12.29 -5.09 2.91
C LEU A 123 -11.43 -5.68 1.78
N LEU A 124 -10.49 -4.91 1.26
CA LEU A 124 -9.59 -5.36 0.22
C LEU A 124 -8.76 -6.59 0.65
N LYS A 125 -8.22 -6.59 1.86
CA LYS A 125 -7.54 -7.74 2.46
C LYS A 125 -8.40 -8.99 2.45
N ASN A 126 -9.67 -8.86 2.77
CA ASN A 126 -10.60 -10.00 2.82
C ASN A 126 -10.93 -10.53 1.41
N MET A 127 -10.91 -9.67 0.41
CA MET A 127 -11.14 -10.04 -0.99
C MET A 127 -9.90 -10.69 -1.64
N PHE A 128 -8.70 -10.32 -1.20
CA PHE A 128 -7.43 -10.75 -1.79
C PHE A 128 -6.53 -11.37 -0.71
N PRO A 129 -6.67 -12.68 -0.45
CA PRO A 129 -5.97 -13.35 0.67
C PRO A 129 -4.45 -13.51 0.48
N TYR A 130 -3.91 -13.13 -0.68
CA TYR A 130 -2.47 -13.18 -0.96
C TYR A 130 -1.67 -11.99 -0.41
N PHE A 131 -2.33 -11.01 0.22
CA PHE A 131 -1.61 -9.92 0.88
C PHE A 131 -0.85 -10.42 2.10
N VAL A 132 0.45 -10.08 2.15
CA VAL A 132 1.26 -10.23 3.36
C VAL A 132 1.00 -9.01 4.26
N ILE A 133 0.61 -9.23 5.49
CA ILE A 133 0.26 -8.14 6.41
C ILE A 133 1.50 -7.74 7.21
N PHE A 134 1.86 -6.47 7.15
CA PHE A 134 2.83 -5.85 8.06
C PHE A 134 2.10 -5.05 9.12
N ASN A 135 2.30 -5.44 10.38
CA ASN A 135 1.76 -4.76 11.56
C ASN A 135 2.90 -4.34 12.49
N TYR A 136 3.32 -3.09 12.42
CA TYR A 136 4.42 -2.56 13.24
C TYR A 136 4.11 -2.55 14.76
N ALA A 137 2.88 -2.80 15.18
CA ALA A 137 2.54 -2.92 16.58
C ALA A 137 2.85 -4.31 17.17
N GLU A 138 3.04 -5.31 16.31
CA GLU A 138 3.28 -6.71 16.69
C GLU A 138 4.65 -7.22 16.25
N GLU A 139 5.20 -6.70 15.16
CA GLU A 139 6.43 -7.18 14.54
C GLU A 139 7.33 -6.00 14.14
N ASN A 140 8.61 -6.08 14.43
CA ASN A 140 9.52 -5.05 13.98
C ASN A 140 9.88 -5.23 12.49
N THR A 141 10.31 -4.13 11.88
CA THR A 141 10.58 -4.07 10.44
C THR A 141 11.66 -5.04 9.98
N ASP A 142 12.72 -5.23 10.78
CA ASP A 142 13.83 -6.11 10.40
C ASP A 142 13.44 -7.58 10.45
N GLU A 143 12.68 -7.98 11.45
CA GLU A 143 12.14 -9.35 11.57
C GLU A 143 11.18 -9.64 10.43
N PHE A 144 10.28 -8.72 10.13
CA PHE A 144 9.37 -8.83 8.99
C PHE A 144 10.15 -9.02 7.67
N ILE A 145 11.17 -8.20 7.41
CA ILE A 145 11.95 -8.29 6.17
C ILE A 145 12.71 -9.62 6.11
N LYS A 146 13.33 -10.07 7.20
CA LYS A 146 14.02 -11.37 7.24
C LYS A 146 13.10 -12.52 6.89
N LYS A 147 11.92 -12.55 7.50
CA LYS A 147 10.92 -13.60 7.30
C LYS A 147 10.32 -13.54 5.88
N GLU A 148 9.82 -12.39 5.48
CA GLU A 148 8.96 -12.27 4.29
C GLU A 148 9.75 -12.04 3.00
N ILE A 149 10.92 -11.41 3.07
CA ILE A 149 11.72 -11.09 1.88
C ILE A 149 12.82 -12.13 1.67
N TYR A 150 13.52 -12.52 2.74
CA TYR A 150 14.62 -13.47 2.63
C TYR A 150 14.24 -14.92 2.94
N GLY A 151 12.99 -15.19 3.36
CA GLY A 151 12.53 -16.54 3.69
C GLY A 151 13.26 -17.18 4.89
N GLN A 152 13.87 -16.37 5.74
CA GLN A 152 14.57 -16.83 6.95
C GLN A 152 13.55 -17.05 8.08
N LYS A 153 13.54 -18.27 8.63
CA LYS A 153 12.73 -18.61 9.81
C LYS A 153 13.46 -18.25 11.09
#